data_db751e9d400e5234c8f98e231aaeca1c
#
_entry.id   db751e9d400e5234c8f98e231aaeca1c
#
_cell.length_a   1.000
_cell.length_b   1.000
_cell.length_c   1.000
_cell.angle_alpha   90.00
_cell.angle_beta   90.00
_cell.angle_gamma   90.00
#
_symmetry.space_group_name_H-M   'P 1'
#
loop_
_entity.id
_entity.type
_entity.pdbx_description
1 polymer ?
#
loop_
_entity_poly.entity_id
_entity_poly.type
_entity_poly.pdbx_seq_one_letter_code
_entity_poly.pdbx_strand_id
1 'polypeptide(L)'
;MPRRYLVLLSLASLCTSCDQWDLPVEIPFVATWNGDPISCNSVAPALTDLRFYVSGPQLLDSEGRWHDVRFATEMSWQNDAVALIDLENGEGACVNGTPDVFSDMVGVARAGDYRGLRFTVGVPFSLNHANPLTAGPPLDDSDMHWHWRSGYKFLRAGIRSANDGFWIHVGSTGCEGTVGHVTGCRSPNRIQIELPEFSPGESTVAIDLATLIAGSDLDDEVPGDCSSGPAESSCVAPFGALGINHSTGKQEGTQSVFSVQ
;
A
#
# COMPACT_ATOMS: atom_id res chain seq x y z
N MET A 1 -43.76 70.14 -4.25
CA MET A 1 -43.53 68.81 -4.95
C MET A 1 -42.36 68.15 -4.27
N PRO A 2 -42.51 67.09 -3.47
CA PRO A 2 -41.42 66.43 -2.85
C PRO A 2 -40.89 65.30 -3.75
N ARG A 3 -39.58 65.30 -4.00
CA ARG A 3 -38.83 64.25 -4.72
C ARG A 3 -38.74 63.01 -3.86
N ARG A 4 -39.27 61.88 -4.35
CA ARG A 4 -39.11 60.55 -3.75
C ARG A 4 -37.76 59.97 -4.24
N TYR A 5 -36.84 59.72 -3.31
CA TYR A 5 -35.65 58.96 -3.58
C TYR A 5 -35.96 57.45 -3.45
N LEU A 6 -35.77 56.73 -4.55
CA LEU A 6 -35.87 55.28 -4.56
C LEU A 6 -34.52 54.71 -4.09
N VAL A 7 -34.50 54.09 -2.90
CA VAL A 7 -33.34 53.38 -2.44
C VAL A 7 -33.41 51.95 -2.99
N LEU A 8 -32.53 51.67 -3.94
CA LEU A 8 -32.27 50.32 -4.41
C LEU A 8 -31.45 49.57 -3.37
N LEU A 9 -32.07 48.67 -2.61
CA LEU A 9 -31.36 47.66 -1.82
C LEU A 9 -30.80 46.61 -2.77
N SER A 10 -29.48 46.64 -3.00
CA SER A 10 -28.75 45.52 -3.59
C SER A 10 -28.68 44.38 -2.59
N LEU A 11 -29.43 43.29 -2.84
CA LEU A 11 -29.20 42.02 -2.16
C LEU A 11 -27.82 41.51 -2.60
N ALA A 12 -26.83 41.67 -1.73
CA ALA A 12 -25.58 40.92 -1.86
C ALA A 12 -25.88 39.44 -1.57
N SER A 13 -25.87 38.63 -2.61
CA SER A 13 -25.90 37.17 -2.50
C SER A 13 -24.60 36.73 -1.81
N LEU A 14 -24.66 36.48 -0.52
CA LEU A 14 -23.63 35.80 0.24
C LEU A 14 -23.61 34.35 -0.31
N CYS A 15 -22.75 34.07 -1.28
CA CYS A 15 -22.29 32.72 -1.50
C CYS A 15 -21.57 32.28 -0.24
N THR A 16 -22.28 31.64 0.67
CA THR A 16 -21.65 30.77 1.66
C THR A 16 -20.95 29.67 0.87
N SER A 17 -19.63 29.76 0.74
CA SER A 17 -18.82 28.58 0.45
C SER A 17 -19.24 27.55 1.50
N CYS A 18 -19.92 26.51 1.06
CA CYS A 18 -20.08 25.32 1.88
C CYS A 18 -18.66 24.83 2.13
N ASP A 19 -18.12 25.09 3.30
CA ASP A 19 -16.94 24.42 3.79
C ASP A 19 -17.30 22.93 3.76
N GLN A 20 -16.73 22.24 2.80
CA GLN A 20 -16.97 20.85 2.57
C GLN A 20 -16.14 20.11 3.60
N TRP A 21 -16.83 19.63 4.64
CA TRP A 21 -16.22 18.97 5.78
C TRP A 21 -15.48 17.72 5.31
N ASP A 22 -14.22 17.59 5.70
CA ASP A 22 -13.48 16.36 5.59
C ASP A 22 -13.92 15.41 6.71
N LEU A 23 -14.14 14.14 6.37
CA LEU A 23 -14.50 13.10 7.33
C LEU A 23 -13.29 12.17 7.56
N PRO A 24 -13.13 11.69 8.82
CA PRO A 24 -12.16 10.65 9.10
C PRO A 24 -12.45 9.41 8.25
N VAL A 25 -11.40 8.81 7.74
CA VAL A 25 -11.44 7.57 6.97
C VAL A 25 -10.44 6.61 7.58
N GLU A 26 -10.89 5.38 7.82
CA GLU A 26 -10.08 4.24 8.23
C GLU A 26 -10.19 3.17 7.16
N ILE A 27 -9.06 2.62 6.74
CA ILE A 27 -8.97 1.56 5.74
C ILE A 27 -8.23 0.40 6.40
N PRO A 28 -8.96 -0.59 6.91
CA PRO A 28 -8.38 -1.75 7.60
C PRO A 28 -7.83 -2.77 6.59
N PHE A 29 -6.74 -3.43 6.96
CA PHE A 29 -6.08 -4.48 6.21
C PHE A 29 -5.99 -5.77 7.03
N VAL A 30 -6.12 -6.92 6.36
CA VAL A 30 -6.00 -8.24 6.99
C VAL A 30 -5.25 -9.22 6.09
N ALA A 31 -4.36 -10.02 6.68
CA ALA A 31 -3.72 -11.12 5.98
C ALA A 31 -4.65 -12.34 5.91
N THR A 32 -4.77 -12.97 4.73
CA THR A 32 -5.58 -14.17 4.54
C THR A 32 -4.80 -15.27 3.82
N TRP A 33 -5.32 -16.49 3.96
CA TRP A 33 -4.89 -17.67 3.22
C TRP A 33 -6.13 -18.39 2.70
N ASN A 34 -6.34 -18.38 1.38
CA ASN A 34 -7.56 -18.86 0.74
C ASN A 34 -8.84 -18.22 1.34
N GLY A 35 -8.77 -16.93 1.68
CA GLY A 35 -9.87 -16.19 2.26
C GLY A 35 -10.01 -16.27 3.78
N ASP A 36 -9.38 -17.24 4.46
CA ASP A 36 -9.38 -17.34 5.91
C ASP A 36 -8.25 -16.51 6.56
N PRO A 37 -8.46 -15.85 7.70
CA PRO A 37 -7.42 -15.10 8.38
C PRO A 37 -6.18 -15.94 8.70
N ILE A 38 -4.99 -15.41 8.40
CA ILE A 38 -3.70 -16.01 8.75
C ILE A 38 -2.91 -15.06 9.65
N SER A 39 -2.10 -15.60 10.56
CA SER A 39 -1.29 -14.83 11.49
C SER A 39 0.05 -15.50 11.77
N CYS A 40 0.91 -14.80 12.51
CA CYS A 40 2.17 -15.32 13.03
C CYS A 40 2.01 -16.56 13.91
N ASN A 41 0.85 -16.73 14.55
CA ASN A 41 0.53 -17.87 15.43
C ASN A 41 -0.22 -19.01 14.72
N SER A 42 -0.47 -18.91 13.40
CA SER A 42 -1.04 -20.01 12.62
C SER A 42 -0.06 -21.21 12.58
N VAL A 43 -0.60 -22.43 12.54
CA VAL A 43 0.24 -23.63 12.65
C VAL A 43 1.00 -23.92 11.36
N ALA A 44 0.28 -24.05 10.25
CA ALA A 44 0.84 -24.16 8.89
C ALA A 44 -0.32 -24.05 7.87
N PRO A 45 -0.28 -23.16 6.89
CA PRO A 45 0.75 -22.14 6.73
C PRO A 45 0.70 -21.07 7.82
N ALA A 46 1.84 -20.45 8.11
CA ALA A 46 1.96 -19.37 9.07
C ALA A 46 2.59 -18.14 8.41
N LEU A 47 2.10 -16.97 8.80
CA LEU A 47 2.74 -15.71 8.46
C LEU A 47 4.09 -15.62 9.16
N THR A 48 5.14 -15.21 8.44
CA THR A 48 6.44 -14.91 9.02
C THR A 48 6.80 -13.42 8.91
N ASP A 49 6.19 -12.72 7.96
CA ASP A 49 6.26 -11.26 7.78
C ASP A 49 5.16 -10.83 6.79
N LEU A 50 4.54 -9.68 7.01
CA LEU A 50 3.76 -8.99 6.00
C LEU A 50 3.75 -7.50 6.28
N ARG A 51 4.61 -6.79 5.59
CA ARG A 51 4.71 -5.34 5.63
C ARG A 51 4.68 -4.76 4.22
N PHE A 52 3.99 -3.66 4.03
CA PHE A 52 3.96 -2.98 2.74
C PHE A 52 3.65 -1.50 2.85
N TYR A 53 4.23 -0.71 1.94
CA TYR A 53 3.92 0.70 1.85
C TYR A 53 2.70 0.97 0.97
N VAL A 54 1.81 1.83 1.46
CA VAL A 54 0.66 2.36 0.72
C VAL A 54 0.93 3.83 0.41
N SER A 55 0.70 4.23 -0.84
CA SER A 55 0.79 5.63 -1.27
C SER A 55 -0.35 6.02 -2.19
N GLY A 56 -0.72 7.30 -2.18
CA GLY A 56 -1.75 7.90 -3.04
C GLY A 56 -3.13 7.25 -2.94
N PRO A 57 -3.67 6.99 -1.72
CA PRO A 57 -5.00 6.41 -1.57
C PRO A 57 -6.08 7.37 -2.06
N GLN A 58 -7.08 6.82 -2.77
CA GLN A 58 -8.23 7.56 -3.26
C GLN A 58 -9.50 6.74 -3.12
N LEU A 59 -10.62 7.40 -2.86
CA LEU A 59 -11.96 6.83 -2.77
C LEU A 59 -12.79 7.20 -3.99
N LEU A 60 -13.55 6.25 -4.51
CA LEU A 60 -14.46 6.43 -5.65
C LEU A 60 -15.86 6.79 -5.15
N ASP A 61 -16.39 7.95 -5.56
CA ASP A 61 -17.76 8.34 -5.22
C ASP A 61 -18.82 7.65 -6.12
N SER A 62 -20.08 7.82 -5.78
CA SER A 62 -21.21 7.26 -6.53
C SER A 62 -21.36 7.85 -7.92
N GLU A 63 -20.73 9.00 -8.22
CA GLU A 63 -20.71 9.65 -9.52
C GLU A 63 -19.51 9.22 -10.39
N GLY A 64 -18.65 8.34 -9.88
CA GLY A 64 -17.48 7.82 -10.58
C GLY A 64 -16.26 8.73 -10.52
N ARG A 65 -16.16 9.62 -9.55
CA ARG A 65 -15.01 10.50 -9.34
C ARG A 65 -14.13 10.00 -8.22
N TRP A 66 -12.82 10.07 -8.42
CA TRP A 66 -11.82 9.73 -7.41
C TRP A 66 -11.49 10.94 -6.54
N HIS A 67 -11.46 10.73 -5.23
CA HIS A 67 -11.14 11.74 -4.21
C HIS A 67 -9.95 11.28 -3.38
N ASP A 68 -8.97 12.15 -3.20
CA ASP A 68 -7.78 11.84 -2.41
C ASP A 68 -8.14 11.61 -0.94
N VAL A 69 -7.53 10.59 -0.34
CA VAL A 69 -7.46 10.42 1.12
C VAL A 69 -6.13 11.01 1.57
N ARG A 70 -6.17 12.04 2.40
CA ARG A 70 -4.98 12.60 3.02
C ARG A 70 -4.67 11.86 4.30
N PHE A 71 -3.46 11.34 4.41
CA PHE A 71 -3.03 10.61 5.60
C PHE A 71 -3.09 11.50 6.86
N ALA A 72 -3.45 10.91 8.00
CA ALA A 72 -3.18 11.50 9.31
C ALA A 72 -1.69 11.37 9.62
N THR A 73 -1.04 12.46 10.04
CA THR A 73 0.42 12.52 10.16
C THR A 73 0.93 12.50 11.61
N GLU A 74 0.04 12.26 12.58
CA GLU A 74 0.38 12.32 14.01
C GLU A 74 0.91 10.98 14.58
N MET A 75 1.28 10.03 13.71
CA MET A 75 1.74 8.69 14.09
C MET A 75 2.98 8.26 13.33
N SER A 76 3.73 7.32 13.89
CA SER A 76 5.00 6.84 13.30
C SER A 76 4.82 5.93 12.07
N TRP A 77 3.62 5.43 11.82
CA TRP A 77 3.32 4.48 10.76
C TRP A 77 2.97 5.12 9.41
N GLN A 78 2.74 6.42 9.40
CA GLN A 78 2.39 7.14 8.18
C GLN A 78 2.82 8.61 8.24
N ASN A 79 3.06 9.19 7.06
CA ASN A 79 3.29 10.61 6.86
C ASN A 79 2.38 11.13 5.75
N ASP A 80 2.60 12.32 5.24
CA ASP A 80 1.78 12.92 4.19
C ASP A 80 1.84 12.22 2.83
N ALA A 81 2.80 11.31 2.62
CA ALA A 81 3.05 10.66 1.33
C ALA A 81 2.86 9.13 1.34
N VAL A 82 3.11 8.48 2.47
CA VAL A 82 3.08 7.01 2.59
C VAL A 82 2.60 6.56 3.96
N ALA A 83 1.97 5.38 3.99
CA ALA A 83 1.74 4.59 5.19
C ALA A 83 2.48 3.25 5.08
N LEU A 84 3.08 2.78 6.17
CA LEU A 84 3.61 1.42 6.30
C LEU A 84 2.57 0.58 7.04
N ILE A 85 1.96 -0.36 6.33
CA ILE A 85 1.10 -1.38 6.93
C ILE A 85 1.99 -2.50 7.43
N ASP A 86 1.79 -2.89 8.69
CA ASP A 86 2.53 -3.95 9.37
C ASP A 86 1.54 -4.92 10.03
N LEU A 87 1.47 -6.13 9.49
CA LEU A 87 0.55 -7.17 9.96
C LEU A 87 1.27 -8.31 10.69
N GLU A 88 2.56 -8.16 10.94
CA GLU A 88 3.34 -9.06 11.78
C GLU A 88 3.44 -8.50 13.21
N ASN A 89 3.63 -9.33 14.21
CA ASN A 89 3.60 -8.93 15.62
C ASN A 89 4.80 -9.43 16.46
N GLY A 90 5.86 -9.88 15.80
CA GLY A 90 7.06 -10.40 16.46
C GLY A 90 6.88 -11.73 17.22
N GLU A 91 5.69 -12.33 17.17
CA GLU A 91 5.38 -13.57 17.88
C GLU A 91 5.36 -14.79 16.94
N GLY A 92 5.28 -15.99 17.52
CA GLY A 92 5.08 -17.24 16.78
C GLY A 92 6.09 -17.45 15.65
N ALA A 93 5.64 -17.44 14.40
CA ALA A 93 6.50 -17.55 13.23
C ALA A 93 7.20 -16.24 12.82
N CYS A 94 6.75 -15.11 13.34
CA CYS A 94 7.29 -13.77 13.05
C CYS A 94 8.44 -13.35 13.98
N VAL A 95 9.29 -14.27 14.39
CA VAL A 95 10.34 -14.07 15.41
C VAL A 95 11.37 -12.97 15.09
N ASN A 96 11.43 -12.52 13.85
CA ASN A 96 12.33 -11.43 13.42
C ASN A 96 11.58 -10.11 13.21
N GLY A 97 10.31 -10.05 13.59
CA GLY A 97 9.47 -8.88 13.52
C GLY A 97 9.49 -8.03 14.78
N THR A 98 8.56 -7.11 14.87
CA THR A 98 8.37 -6.23 16.04
C THR A 98 7.01 -6.46 16.69
N PRO A 99 6.84 -6.16 17.99
CA PRO A 99 5.54 -6.34 18.64
C PRO A 99 4.49 -5.30 18.19
N ASP A 100 4.91 -4.24 17.55
CA ASP A 100 4.03 -3.17 17.10
C ASP A 100 3.37 -3.56 15.77
N VAL A 101 2.04 -3.42 15.70
CA VAL A 101 1.21 -3.73 14.51
C VAL A 101 0.53 -2.46 14.03
N PHE A 102 0.44 -2.28 12.73
CA PHE A 102 -0.34 -1.21 12.12
C PHE A 102 -1.16 -1.74 10.95
N SER A 103 -2.39 -2.16 11.26
CA SER A 103 -3.34 -2.76 10.31
C SER A 103 -4.27 -1.75 9.65
N ASP A 104 -4.40 -0.54 10.20
CA ASP A 104 -5.45 0.40 9.84
C ASP A 104 -4.85 1.72 9.37
N MET A 105 -4.83 1.93 8.04
CA MET A 105 -4.46 3.21 7.47
C MET A 105 -5.53 4.25 7.78
N VAL A 106 -5.14 5.38 8.34
CA VAL A 106 -6.05 6.45 8.74
C VAL A 106 -5.79 7.75 8.00
N GLY A 107 -6.84 8.47 7.71
CA GLY A 107 -6.76 9.73 7.00
C GLY A 107 -8.04 10.51 7.03
N VAL A 108 -8.12 11.49 6.15
CA VAL A 108 -9.34 12.29 5.95
C VAL A 108 -9.64 12.38 4.46
N ALA A 109 -10.91 12.28 4.12
CA ALA A 109 -11.42 12.50 2.78
C ALA A 109 -12.59 13.46 2.82
N ARG A 110 -12.91 14.06 1.67
CA ARG A 110 -14.10 14.87 1.50
C ARG A 110 -15.35 14.07 1.89
N ALA A 111 -16.30 14.68 2.59
CA ALA A 111 -17.57 14.02 2.90
C ALA A 111 -18.29 13.57 1.62
N GLY A 112 -18.72 12.31 1.58
CA GLY A 112 -19.39 11.71 0.42
C GLY A 112 -19.70 10.24 0.65
N ASP A 113 -20.50 9.66 -0.26
CA ASP A 113 -20.77 8.24 -0.31
C ASP A 113 -19.78 7.58 -1.27
N TYR A 114 -18.98 6.67 -0.74
CA TYR A 114 -17.90 6.02 -1.46
C TYR A 114 -18.18 4.54 -1.66
N ARG A 115 -17.77 4.02 -2.83
CA ARG A 115 -17.97 2.62 -3.25
C ARG A 115 -16.77 2.01 -3.93
N GLY A 116 -15.62 2.58 -3.78
CA GLY A 116 -14.38 2.04 -4.31
C GLY A 116 -13.17 2.68 -3.66
N LEU A 117 -12.05 1.96 -3.70
CA LEU A 117 -10.75 2.35 -3.19
C LEU A 117 -9.69 2.06 -4.24
N ARG A 118 -8.75 2.97 -4.43
CA ARG A 118 -7.50 2.66 -5.12
C ARG A 118 -6.31 3.24 -4.39
N PHE A 119 -5.18 2.57 -4.53
CA PHE A 119 -3.90 3.00 -3.97
C PHE A 119 -2.74 2.32 -4.70
N THR A 120 -1.53 2.77 -4.41
CA THR A 120 -0.30 2.12 -4.89
C THR A 120 0.38 1.41 -3.74
N VAL A 121 0.69 0.12 -3.89
CA VAL A 121 1.66 -0.53 -3.02
C VAL A 121 3.04 -0.14 -3.52
N GLY A 122 3.72 0.70 -2.74
CA GLY A 122 5.03 1.25 -3.07
C GLY A 122 5.28 2.65 -2.53
N VAL A 123 6.55 3.01 -2.47
CA VAL A 123 7.02 4.34 -2.09
C VAL A 123 7.11 5.22 -3.34
N PRO A 124 6.61 6.48 -3.34
CA PRO A 124 6.79 7.40 -4.45
C PRO A 124 8.27 7.54 -4.85
N PHE A 125 8.55 7.68 -6.15
CA PHE A 125 9.94 7.70 -6.64
C PHE A 125 10.80 8.78 -5.96
N SER A 126 10.22 9.95 -5.68
CA SER A 126 10.90 11.06 -4.99
C SER A 126 11.38 10.72 -3.58
N LEU A 127 10.80 9.72 -2.94
CA LEU A 127 11.11 9.28 -1.58
C LEU A 127 11.80 7.91 -1.55
N ASN A 128 11.65 7.10 -2.62
CA ASN A 128 12.12 5.70 -2.64
C ASN A 128 13.62 5.52 -2.38
N HIS A 129 14.42 6.53 -2.65
CA HIS A 129 15.88 6.46 -2.51
C HIS A 129 16.40 7.33 -1.36
N ALA A 130 15.51 7.72 -0.44
CA ALA A 130 15.89 8.43 0.77
C ALA A 130 16.79 7.56 1.67
N ASN A 131 17.64 8.20 2.45
CA ASN A 131 18.45 7.49 3.43
C ASN A 131 17.62 7.23 4.69
N PRO A 132 17.33 5.97 5.07
CA PRO A 132 16.49 5.65 6.23
C PRO A 132 17.03 6.20 7.55
N LEU A 133 18.34 6.40 7.67
CA LEU A 133 18.94 7.01 8.87
C LEU A 133 18.57 8.49 9.07
N THR A 134 18.05 9.15 8.05
CA THR A 134 17.68 10.58 8.07
C THR A 134 16.27 10.85 7.57
N ALA A 135 15.61 9.84 7.00
CA ALA A 135 14.20 9.90 6.67
C ALA A 135 13.38 9.89 7.98
N GLY A 136 12.27 10.59 7.99
CA GLY A 136 11.31 10.46 9.09
C GLY A 136 10.43 9.23 8.92
N PRO A 137 9.69 8.85 9.99
CA PRO A 137 8.73 7.75 9.89
C PRO A 137 7.71 7.96 8.74
N PRO A 138 7.26 6.87 8.15
CA PRO A 138 7.62 5.46 8.34
C PRO A 138 8.80 5.01 7.45
N LEU A 139 9.58 5.93 6.89
CA LEU A 139 10.68 5.63 5.98
C LEU A 139 12.03 5.44 6.71
N ASP A 140 12.04 5.45 8.03
CA ASP A 140 13.19 5.15 8.89
C ASP A 140 13.30 3.65 9.26
N ASP A 141 12.36 2.81 8.83
CA ASP A 141 12.45 1.36 8.97
C ASP A 141 13.56 0.80 8.05
N SER A 142 14.68 0.39 8.69
CA SER A 142 15.82 -0.19 7.98
C SER A 142 15.55 -1.57 7.40
N ASP A 143 14.62 -2.34 7.96
CA ASP A 143 14.25 -3.67 7.48
C ASP A 143 13.46 -3.60 6.18
N MET A 144 12.76 -2.49 5.96
CA MET A 144 12.07 -2.20 4.72
C MET A 144 12.96 -1.50 3.68
N HIS A 145 14.25 -1.31 3.94
CA HIS A 145 15.19 -0.69 3.00
C HIS A 145 16.26 -1.68 2.55
N TRP A 146 16.54 -1.77 1.25
CA TRP A 146 17.65 -2.58 0.73
C TRP A 146 18.97 -1.81 0.74
N HIS A 147 19.08 -0.83 -0.13
CA HIS A 147 20.23 0.07 -0.23
C HIS A 147 19.88 1.27 -1.14
N TRP A 148 20.69 2.30 -1.14
CA TRP A 148 20.46 3.57 -1.83
C TRP A 148 20.01 3.44 -3.30
N ARG A 149 20.48 2.42 -4.03
CA ARG A 149 20.17 2.24 -5.46
C ARG A 149 18.78 1.63 -5.67
N SER A 150 18.42 0.60 -4.94
CA SER A 150 17.10 -0.05 -5.05
C SER A 150 16.03 0.68 -4.24
N GLY A 151 16.42 1.31 -3.15
CA GLY A 151 15.49 1.99 -2.24
C GLY A 151 14.77 1.01 -1.32
N TYR A 152 13.49 1.27 -1.09
CA TYR A 152 12.64 0.51 -0.18
C TYR A 152 12.08 -0.76 -0.82
N LYS A 153 11.84 -1.76 0.01
CA LYS A 153 10.93 -2.86 -0.28
C LYS A 153 9.51 -2.31 -0.22
N PHE A 154 8.77 -2.40 -1.29
CA PHE A 154 7.38 -1.92 -1.37
C PHE A 154 6.42 -2.88 -0.69
N LEU A 155 6.71 -4.17 -0.81
CA LEU A 155 6.06 -5.26 -0.11
C LEU A 155 7.13 -6.25 0.33
N ARG A 156 7.04 -6.68 1.58
CA ARG A 156 7.79 -7.77 2.17
C ARG A 156 6.80 -8.75 2.75
N ALA A 157 6.76 -9.95 2.21
CA ALA A 157 5.90 -11.03 2.67
C ALA A 157 6.72 -12.29 2.90
N GLY A 158 6.44 -12.98 3.96
CA GLY A 158 7.04 -14.26 4.31
C GLY A 158 5.98 -15.25 4.76
N ILE A 159 6.05 -16.48 4.26
CA ILE A 159 5.15 -17.56 4.60
C ILE A 159 5.98 -18.78 4.94
N ARG A 160 5.62 -19.45 6.04
CA ARG A 160 6.20 -20.74 6.41
C ARG A 160 5.18 -21.84 6.19
N SER A 161 5.52 -22.82 5.35
CA SER A 161 4.81 -24.09 5.23
C SER A 161 5.23 -25.07 6.34
N ALA A 162 4.78 -26.30 6.27
CA ALA A 162 5.16 -27.32 7.25
C ALA A 162 6.68 -27.67 7.20
N ASN A 163 7.33 -27.55 6.04
CA ASN A 163 8.70 -27.96 5.82
C ASN A 163 9.64 -26.80 5.48
N ASP A 164 9.15 -25.76 4.77
CA ASP A 164 9.94 -24.67 4.23
C ASP A 164 9.23 -23.33 4.33
N GLY A 165 9.93 -22.25 3.94
CA GLY A 165 9.40 -20.90 3.85
C GLY A 165 9.64 -20.27 2.49
N PHE A 166 8.85 -19.29 2.13
CA PHE A 166 9.00 -18.50 0.91
C PHE A 166 8.93 -17.02 1.23
N TRP A 167 9.91 -16.27 0.74
CA TRP A 167 10.00 -14.82 0.93
C TRP A 167 9.79 -14.09 -0.38
N ILE A 168 9.01 -13.04 -0.31
CA ILE A 168 8.75 -12.14 -1.43
C ILE A 168 9.09 -10.72 -1.01
N HIS A 169 10.05 -10.13 -1.69
CA HIS A 169 10.42 -8.73 -1.55
C HIS A 169 10.17 -8.01 -2.88
N VAL A 170 9.15 -7.17 -2.93
CA VAL A 170 8.89 -6.32 -4.11
C VAL A 170 9.49 -4.95 -3.88
N GLY A 171 10.22 -4.45 -4.85
CA GLY A 171 10.79 -3.10 -4.85
C GLY A 171 11.43 -2.77 -6.20
N SER A 172 11.82 -1.52 -6.41
CA SER A 172 12.41 -1.08 -7.68
C SER A 172 13.76 -1.74 -7.96
N THR A 173 13.99 -2.14 -9.21
CA THR A 173 15.27 -2.71 -9.64
C THR A 173 15.79 -2.07 -10.93
N GLY A 174 17.10 -2.27 -11.21
CA GLY A 174 17.74 -1.67 -12.35
C GLY A 174 17.80 -0.14 -12.29
N CYS A 175 17.89 0.43 -11.10
CA CYS A 175 17.94 1.87 -10.91
C CYS A 175 19.32 2.43 -11.24
N GLU A 176 19.35 3.63 -11.84
CA GLU A 176 20.55 4.32 -12.31
C GLU A 176 20.75 5.64 -11.55
N GLY A 177 22.01 6.03 -11.35
CA GLY A 177 22.37 7.24 -10.65
C GLY A 177 23.53 7.04 -9.67
N THR A 178 23.63 7.96 -8.72
CA THR A 178 24.62 7.95 -7.63
C THR A 178 23.92 8.03 -6.29
N VAL A 179 24.65 7.83 -5.20
CA VAL A 179 24.14 7.99 -3.83
C VAL A 179 23.47 9.36 -3.68
N GLY A 180 22.23 9.36 -3.22
CA GLY A 180 21.42 10.59 -3.05
C GLY A 180 20.87 11.19 -4.35
N HIS A 181 21.17 10.62 -5.52
CA HIS A 181 20.68 11.11 -6.81
C HIS A 181 20.42 9.97 -7.79
N VAL A 182 19.33 9.24 -7.59
CA VAL A 182 18.83 8.23 -8.51
C VAL A 182 17.92 8.88 -9.54
N THR A 183 18.15 8.60 -10.82
CA THR A 183 17.47 9.26 -11.95
C THR A 183 16.30 8.46 -12.51
N GLY A 184 16.28 7.16 -12.28
CA GLY A 184 15.19 6.27 -12.74
C GLY A 184 15.49 4.82 -12.45
N CYS A 185 14.47 3.97 -12.55
CA CYS A 185 14.57 2.52 -12.41
C CYS A 185 13.96 1.84 -13.63
N ARG A 186 14.66 0.83 -14.18
CA ARG A 186 14.20 0.07 -15.33
C ARG A 186 12.92 -0.71 -14.99
N SER A 187 12.88 -1.31 -13.83
CA SER A 187 11.72 -2.03 -13.32
C SER A 187 11.22 -1.30 -12.07
N PRO A 188 10.20 -0.45 -12.20
CA PRO A 188 9.66 0.33 -11.09
C PRO A 188 8.93 -0.51 -10.04
N ASN A 189 8.31 -1.63 -10.43
CA ASN A 189 7.64 -2.63 -9.58
C ASN A 189 6.60 -2.05 -8.59
N ARG A 190 5.97 -0.92 -8.91
CA ARG A 190 4.86 -0.36 -8.12
C ARG A 190 3.57 -1.04 -8.51
N ILE A 191 2.78 -1.45 -7.52
CA ILE A 191 1.57 -2.23 -7.71
C ILE A 191 0.37 -1.30 -7.59
N GLN A 192 -0.42 -1.19 -8.65
CA GLN A 192 -1.67 -0.45 -8.63
C GLN A 192 -2.79 -1.36 -8.14
N ILE A 193 -3.45 -0.96 -7.07
CA ILE A 193 -4.60 -1.67 -6.50
C ILE A 193 -5.84 -0.82 -6.79
N GLU A 194 -6.88 -1.46 -7.31
CA GLU A 194 -8.20 -0.88 -7.49
C GLU A 194 -9.25 -1.87 -7.00
N LEU A 195 -10.08 -1.44 -6.07
CA LEU A 195 -11.09 -2.21 -5.36
C LEU A 195 -12.45 -1.52 -5.53
N PRO A 196 -13.22 -1.86 -6.57
CA PRO A 196 -14.41 -1.09 -6.97
C PRO A 196 -15.62 -1.24 -6.02
N GLU A 197 -15.55 -2.16 -5.05
CA GLU A 197 -16.67 -2.44 -4.12
C GLU A 197 -16.33 -2.08 -2.66
N PHE A 198 -15.27 -1.31 -2.44
CA PHE A 198 -14.86 -0.90 -1.09
C PHE A 198 -15.75 0.23 -0.55
N SER A 199 -16.30 0.04 0.66
CA SER A 199 -17.08 1.04 1.40
C SER A 199 -16.38 1.36 2.73
N PRO A 200 -15.93 2.62 2.96
CA PRO A 200 -15.30 2.99 4.23
C PRO A 200 -16.22 2.71 5.43
N GLY A 201 -15.65 2.13 6.49
CA GLY A 201 -16.38 1.76 7.72
C GLY A 201 -17.17 0.45 7.64
N GLU A 202 -17.26 -0.19 6.47
CA GLU A 202 -17.95 -1.47 6.27
C GLU A 202 -17.01 -2.54 5.72
N SER A 203 -16.01 -2.15 4.94
CA SER A 203 -15.12 -3.05 4.22
C SER A 203 -13.74 -3.13 4.84
N THR A 204 -13.10 -4.30 4.70
CA THR A 204 -11.69 -4.55 5.00
C THR A 204 -10.96 -4.95 3.72
N VAL A 205 -9.72 -4.52 3.56
CA VAL A 205 -8.85 -4.96 2.46
C VAL A 205 -8.13 -6.23 2.88
N ALA A 206 -8.43 -7.33 2.22
CA ALA A 206 -7.74 -8.60 2.43
C ALA A 206 -6.55 -8.74 1.50
N ILE A 207 -5.44 -9.26 2.02
CA ILE A 207 -4.25 -9.65 1.27
C ILE A 207 -4.14 -11.16 1.31
N ASP A 208 -4.50 -11.85 0.22
CA ASP A 208 -4.47 -13.31 0.16
C ASP A 208 -3.11 -13.83 -0.23
N LEU A 209 -2.40 -14.39 0.75
CA LEU A 209 -1.05 -14.90 0.57
C LEU A 209 -1.01 -16.21 -0.20
N ALA A 210 -2.07 -17.02 -0.19
CA ALA A 210 -2.16 -18.21 -1.03
C ALA A 210 -2.20 -17.81 -2.52
N THR A 211 -2.95 -16.77 -2.85
CA THR A 211 -3.00 -16.21 -4.20
C THR A 211 -1.66 -15.57 -4.59
N LEU A 212 -1.01 -14.87 -3.67
CA LEU A 212 0.30 -14.22 -3.93
C LEU A 212 1.37 -15.23 -4.35
N ILE A 213 1.39 -16.42 -3.73
CA ILE A 213 2.41 -17.45 -4.01
C ILE A 213 1.90 -18.59 -4.91
N ALA A 214 0.67 -18.47 -5.43
CA ALA A 214 0.11 -19.48 -6.31
C ALA A 214 1.02 -19.73 -7.53
N GLY A 215 1.44 -20.99 -7.73
CA GLY A 215 2.38 -21.37 -8.80
C GLY A 215 3.86 -21.14 -8.47
N SER A 216 4.19 -20.70 -7.24
CA SER A 216 5.55 -20.79 -6.72
C SER A 216 5.83 -22.21 -6.22
N ASP A 217 7.03 -22.70 -6.44
CA ASP A 217 7.47 -23.98 -5.88
C ASP A 217 7.93 -23.76 -4.44
N LEU A 218 7.16 -24.26 -3.50
CA LEU A 218 7.44 -24.15 -2.06
C LEU A 218 8.21 -25.37 -1.52
N ASP A 219 8.29 -26.45 -2.31
CA ASP A 219 8.87 -27.73 -1.91
C ASP A 219 10.24 -27.98 -2.56
N ASP A 220 10.79 -27.01 -3.27
CA ASP A 220 12.10 -27.13 -3.88
C ASP A 220 13.19 -27.15 -2.79
N GLU A 221 14.20 -28.06 -2.92
CA GLU A 221 15.31 -28.19 -1.96
C GLU A 221 16.10 -26.88 -1.77
N VAL A 222 15.91 -25.92 -2.68
CA VAL A 222 16.38 -24.54 -2.58
C VAL A 222 15.22 -23.62 -3.00
N PRO A 223 14.26 -23.31 -2.12
CA PRO A 223 13.23 -22.36 -2.43
C PRO A 223 13.89 -21.05 -2.84
N GLY A 224 13.78 -20.69 -4.09
CA GLY A 224 14.28 -19.42 -4.58
C GLY A 224 13.35 -18.31 -4.11
N ASP A 225 13.73 -17.57 -3.07
CA ASP A 225 13.05 -16.35 -2.68
C ASP A 225 12.93 -15.38 -3.86
N CYS A 226 11.84 -14.61 -3.90
CA CYS A 226 11.68 -13.56 -4.89
C CYS A 226 12.18 -12.22 -4.31
N SER A 227 13.24 -11.67 -4.89
CA SER A 227 13.80 -10.36 -4.51
C SER A 227 13.70 -9.32 -5.63
N SER A 228 12.68 -9.42 -6.48
CA SER A 228 12.40 -8.49 -7.60
C SER A 228 13.42 -8.49 -8.73
N GLY A 229 14.35 -9.42 -8.75
CA GLY A 229 15.34 -9.51 -9.83
C GLY A 229 14.69 -9.96 -11.15
N PRO A 230 14.92 -9.26 -12.28
CA PRO A 230 14.27 -9.60 -13.56
C PRO A 230 14.70 -10.96 -14.12
N ALA A 231 15.76 -11.58 -13.58
CA ALA A 231 16.23 -12.91 -13.92
C ALA A 231 15.80 -13.99 -12.92
N GLU A 232 15.13 -13.63 -11.83
CA GLU A 232 14.67 -14.56 -10.80
C GLU A 232 13.35 -15.22 -11.23
N SER A 233 13.40 -16.48 -11.63
CA SER A 233 12.20 -17.23 -12.04
C SER A 233 11.15 -17.37 -10.92
N SER A 234 11.59 -17.42 -9.67
CA SER A 234 10.74 -17.41 -8.46
C SER A 234 9.84 -16.18 -8.33
N CYS A 235 10.18 -15.08 -9.00
CA CYS A 235 9.35 -13.87 -9.03
C CYS A 235 8.22 -13.91 -10.07
N VAL A 236 8.24 -14.80 -11.04
CA VAL A 236 7.28 -14.78 -12.16
C VAL A 236 5.84 -14.95 -11.68
N ALA A 237 5.58 -15.93 -10.82
CA ALA A 237 4.25 -16.19 -10.29
C ALA A 237 3.75 -15.08 -9.37
N PRO A 238 4.49 -14.63 -8.33
CA PRO A 238 4.08 -13.52 -7.47
C PRO A 238 3.83 -12.21 -8.22
N PHE A 239 4.69 -11.86 -9.17
CA PHE A 239 4.53 -10.65 -9.98
C PHE A 239 3.29 -10.73 -10.87
N GLY A 240 3.01 -11.90 -11.45
CA GLY A 240 1.79 -12.15 -12.21
C GLY A 240 0.54 -11.96 -11.35
N ALA A 241 0.51 -12.51 -10.12
CA ALA A 241 -0.58 -12.34 -9.18
C ALA A 241 -0.79 -10.86 -8.77
N LEU A 242 0.31 -10.09 -8.68
CA LEU A 242 0.28 -8.65 -8.42
C LEU A 242 -0.04 -7.80 -9.68
N GLY A 243 -0.26 -8.43 -10.84
CA GLY A 243 -0.55 -7.75 -12.10
C GLY A 243 0.65 -7.04 -12.74
N ILE A 244 1.86 -7.34 -12.28
CA ILE A 244 3.11 -6.76 -12.80
C ILE A 244 3.74 -7.70 -13.83
N ASN A 245 4.13 -7.15 -14.97
CA ASN A 245 5.01 -7.88 -15.88
C ASN A 245 6.41 -7.95 -15.25
N HIS A 246 6.84 -9.18 -14.92
CA HIS A 246 8.11 -9.41 -14.21
C HIS A 246 9.33 -8.88 -14.99
N SER A 247 9.34 -8.94 -16.31
CA SER A 247 10.49 -8.51 -17.13
C SER A 247 10.61 -6.99 -17.26
N THR A 248 9.49 -6.26 -17.15
CA THR A 248 9.45 -4.79 -17.32
C THR A 248 9.20 -4.04 -16.01
N GLY A 249 8.69 -4.71 -14.98
CA GLY A 249 8.28 -4.11 -13.72
C GLY A 249 7.10 -3.16 -13.83
N LYS A 250 6.34 -3.24 -14.92
CA LYS A 250 5.18 -2.37 -15.17
C LYS A 250 3.89 -3.11 -14.86
N GLN A 251 2.88 -2.36 -14.43
CA GLN A 251 1.53 -2.88 -14.32
C GLN A 251 0.98 -3.12 -15.73
N GLU A 252 0.74 -4.39 -16.07
CA GLU A 252 0.20 -4.80 -17.38
C GLU A 252 -1.00 -5.74 -17.25
N GLY A 253 -1.29 -6.20 -16.03
CA GLY A 253 -2.42 -7.04 -15.68
C GLY A 253 -3.23 -6.51 -14.51
N THR A 254 -4.36 -7.16 -14.25
CA THR A 254 -5.15 -6.94 -13.04
C THR A 254 -4.57 -7.79 -11.92
N GLN A 255 -4.33 -7.20 -10.77
CA GLN A 255 -3.90 -7.92 -9.58
C GLN A 255 -5.05 -8.78 -9.02
N SER A 256 -4.72 -9.87 -8.33
CA SER A 256 -5.68 -10.80 -7.72
C SER A 256 -5.43 -11.05 -6.23
N VAL A 257 -4.41 -10.40 -5.65
CA VAL A 257 -3.95 -10.62 -4.27
C VAL A 257 -4.76 -9.81 -3.27
N PHE A 258 -5.12 -8.57 -3.65
CA PHE A 258 -5.89 -7.67 -2.80
C PHE A 258 -7.37 -7.73 -3.19
N SER A 259 -8.24 -7.90 -2.19
CA SER A 259 -9.69 -7.98 -2.38
C SER A 259 -10.43 -7.26 -1.24
N VAL A 260 -11.75 -7.08 -1.41
CA VAL A 260 -12.64 -6.52 -0.38
C VAL A 260 -13.31 -7.67 0.38
N GLN A 261 -13.37 -7.55 1.70
CA GLN A 261 -14.13 -8.39 2.62
C GLN A 261 -15.09 -7.56 3.46
#